data_5b7f01590fef50fe34645cdc4b272b8b
#
_entry.id   5b7f01590fef50fe34645cdc4b272b8b
#
_cell.length_a   1.000
_cell.length_b   1.000
_cell.length_c   1.000
_cell.angle_alpha   90.00
_cell.angle_beta   90.00
_cell.angle_gamma   90.00
#
_symmetry.space_group_name_H-M   'P 1'
#
loop_
_entity.id
_entity.type
_entity.pdbx_description
1 polymer ?
#
loop_
_entity_poly.entity_id
_entity_poly.type
_entity_poly.pdbx_seq_one_letter_code
_entity_poly.pdbx_strand_id
1 'polypeptide(L)'
;DEAVMRFCLIPQLMAIATQAACFNNPHVFSGIVKIRPGLSAKLILSTKQDPSAQNARTWFAHFGAQIKANVDPADPNAERTMRALEALEECCRGEPAAPGSRV
;
A
#
# COMPACT_ATOMS: atom_id res chain seq x y z
N ASP A 1 8.17 -13.30 14.98
CA ASP A 1 7.71 -14.58 14.48
C ASP A 1 7.20 -14.43 13.06
N GLU A 2 7.80 -15.19 12.15
CA GLU A 2 7.46 -15.10 10.73
C GLU A 2 6.02 -15.48 10.44
N ALA A 3 5.50 -16.45 11.14
CA ALA A 3 4.11 -16.87 10.93
C ALA A 3 3.15 -15.76 11.29
N VAL A 4 3.42 -15.05 12.38
CA VAL A 4 2.58 -13.92 12.78
C VAL A 4 2.71 -12.78 11.78
N MET A 5 3.93 -12.52 11.30
CA MET A 5 4.15 -11.48 10.32
C MET A 5 3.37 -11.76 9.02
N ARG A 6 3.43 -13.01 8.55
CA ARG A 6 2.68 -13.38 7.35
C ARG A 6 1.19 -13.20 7.56
N PHE A 7 0.70 -13.63 8.72
CA PHE A 7 -0.72 -13.50 9.04
C PHE A 7 -1.18 -12.05 9.03
N CYS A 8 -0.33 -11.14 9.51
CA CYS A 8 -0.68 -9.72 9.58
C CYS A 8 -0.46 -8.99 8.26
N LEU A 9 0.62 -9.31 7.55
CA LEU A 9 1.00 -8.53 6.37
C LEU A 9 0.17 -8.83 5.14
N ILE A 10 -0.21 -10.09 4.94
CA ILE A 10 -0.95 -10.45 3.74
C ILE A 10 -2.25 -9.66 3.60
N PRO A 11 -3.12 -9.63 4.63
CA PRO A 11 -4.35 -8.83 4.51
C PRO A 11 -4.08 -7.35 4.31
N GLN A 12 -3.03 -6.82 4.93
CA GLN A 12 -2.73 -5.40 4.80
C GLN A 12 -2.26 -5.05 3.40
N LEU A 13 -1.42 -5.88 2.81
CA LEU A 13 -0.97 -5.66 1.44
C LEU A 13 -2.12 -5.80 0.46
N MET A 14 -3.01 -6.75 0.70
CA MET A 14 -4.20 -6.90 -0.12
C MET A 14 -5.09 -5.66 -0.02
N ALA A 15 -5.20 -5.09 1.18
CA ALA A 15 -6.01 -3.90 1.40
C ALA A 15 -5.46 -2.70 0.64
N ILE A 16 -4.16 -2.44 0.73
CA ILE A 16 -3.58 -1.28 0.04
C ILE A 16 -3.64 -1.47 -1.48
N ALA A 17 -3.47 -2.70 -1.96
CA ALA A 17 -3.60 -2.98 -3.37
C ALA A 17 -5.01 -2.70 -3.87
N THR A 18 -6.01 -3.07 -3.08
CA THR A 18 -7.40 -2.81 -3.42
C THR A 18 -7.68 -1.32 -3.43
N GLN A 19 -7.18 -0.59 -2.45
CA GLN A 19 -7.34 0.86 -2.42
C GLN A 19 -6.72 1.52 -3.65
N ALA A 20 -5.55 1.05 -4.06
CA ALA A 20 -4.89 1.58 -5.24
C ALA A 20 -5.72 1.30 -6.50
N ALA A 21 -6.33 0.13 -6.59
CA ALA A 21 -7.17 -0.23 -7.73
C ALA A 21 -8.44 0.61 -7.80
N CYS A 22 -8.99 0.97 -6.63
CA CYS A 22 -10.26 1.71 -6.57
C CYS A 22 -10.09 3.22 -6.64
N PHE A 23 -8.92 3.73 -6.32
CA PHE A 23 -8.73 5.16 -6.20
C PHE A 23 -8.93 5.87 -7.54
N ASN A 24 -9.86 6.83 -7.58
CA ASN A 24 -10.23 7.58 -8.76
C ASN A 24 -10.53 6.69 -9.97
N ASN A 25 -11.09 5.53 -9.70
CA ASN A 25 -11.46 4.59 -10.75
C ASN A 25 -12.98 4.61 -10.90
N PRO A 26 -13.51 5.16 -11.99
CA PRO A 26 -14.95 5.26 -12.17
C PRO A 26 -15.66 3.91 -12.25
N HIS A 27 -14.93 2.84 -12.50
CA HIS A 27 -15.53 1.51 -12.56
C HIS A 27 -16.10 1.06 -11.22
N VAL A 28 -15.72 1.71 -10.10
CA VAL A 28 -16.33 1.38 -8.80
C VAL A 28 -17.84 1.66 -8.80
N PHE A 29 -18.32 2.53 -9.68
CA PHE A 29 -19.74 2.86 -9.75
C PHE A 29 -20.50 2.02 -10.76
N SER A 30 -19.83 1.30 -11.63
CA SER A 30 -20.48 0.55 -12.70
C SER A 30 -20.24 -0.94 -12.62
N GLY A 31 -19.44 -1.42 -11.67
CA GLY A 31 -19.16 -2.84 -11.58
C GLY A 31 -18.30 -3.15 -10.38
N ILE A 32 -17.79 -4.36 -10.35
CA ILE A 32 -16.94 -4.82 -9.27
C ILE A 32 -15.49 -4.51 -9.63
N VAL A 33 -14.80 -3.79 -8.72
CA VAL A 33 -13.36 -3.53 -8.87
C VAL A 33 -12.64 -4.34 -7.82
N LYS A 34 -11.70 -5.17 -8.27
CA LYS A 34 -10.90 -5.97 -7.35
C LYS A 34 -9.52 -6.16 -7.95
N ILE A 35 -8.56 -6.54 -7.12
CA ILE A 35 -7.22 -6.80 -7.61
C ILE A 35 -7.23 -8.09 -8.43
N ARG A 36 -6.34 -8.14 -9.41
CA ARG A 36 -6.26 -9.30 -10.28
C ARG A 36 -5.72 -10.50 -9.52
N PRO A 37 -6.20 -11.70 -9.85
CA PRO A 37 -5.69 -12.90 -9.16
C PRO A 37 -4.17 -13.05 -9.24
N GLY A 38 -3.57 -12.64 -10.36
CA GLY A 38 -2.12 -12.70 -10.49
C GLY A 38 -1.41 -11.81 -9.49
N LEU A 39 -1.95 -10.63 -9.24
CA LEU A 39 -1.38 -9.73 -8.25
C LEU A 39 -1.56 -10.29 -6.84
N SER A 40 -2.74 -10.84 -6.54
CA SER A 40 -2.97 -11.47 -5.24
C SER A 40 -1.95 -12.58 -4.98
N ALA A 41 -1.75 -13.45 -5.98
CA ALA A 41 -0.79 -14.54 -5.84
C ALA A 41 0.62 -14.00 -5.63
N LYS A 42 0.99 -12.95 -6.34
CA LYS A 42 2.30 -12.35 -6.21
C LYS A 42 2.51 -11.77 -4.80
N LEU A 43 1.50 -11.11 -4.25
CA LEU A 43 1.59 -10.54 -2.90
C LEU A 43 1.72 -11.64 -1.86
N ILE A 44 0.92 -12.68 -1.98
CA ILE A 44 0.97 -13.80 -1.05
C ILE A 44 2.32 -14.48 -1.11
N LEU A 45 2.81 -14.76 -2.30
CA LEU A 45 4.08 -15.43 -2.47
C LEU A 45 5.23 -14.57 -1.95
N SER A 46 5.22 -13.29 -2.27
CA SER A 46 6.26 -12.37 -1.81
C SER A 46 6.30 -12.33 -0.29
N THR A 47 5.14 -12.28 0.36
CA THR A 47 5.09 -12.23 1.81
C THR A 47 5.54 -13.54 2.43
N LYS A 48 5.22 -14.66 1.79
CA LYS A 48 5.66 -15.96 2.29
C LYS A 48 7.17 -16.14 2.19
N GLN A 49 7.76 -15.60 1.12
CA GLN A 49 9.21 -15.69 0.91
C GLN A 49 9.96 -14.71 1.79
N ASP A 50 9.39 -13.54 2.02
CA ASP A 50 10.06 -12.49 2.79
C ASP A 50 9.02 -11.78 3.67
N PRO A 51 8.74 -12.30 4.86
CA PRO A 51 7.75 -11.69 5.76
C PRO A 51 8.33 -10.54 6.57
N SER A 52 9.20 -9.75 5.99
CA SER A 52 9.82 -8.64 6.70
C SER A 52 9.04 -7.35 6.53
N ALA A 53 9.23 -6.44 7.49
CA ALA A 53 8.66 -5.11 7.39
C ALA A 53 9.22 -4.36 6.19
N GLN A 54 10.47 -4.62 5.82
CA GLN A 54 11.07 -3.98 4.66
C GLN A 54 10.35 -4.35 3.37
N ASN A 55 10.04 -5.63 3.20
CA ASN A 55 9.28 -6.07 2.04
C ASN A 55 7.90 -5.41 2.00
N ALA A 56 7.25 -5.32 3.15
CA ALA A 56 5.95 -4.67 3.24
C ALA A 56 6.05 -3.20 2.84
N ARG A 57 7.08 -2.49 3.32
CA ARG A 57 7.28 -1.09 2.95
C ARG A 57 7.47 -0.93 1.45
N THR A 58 8.18 -1.85 0.83
CA THR A 58 8.37 -1.80 -0.62
C THR A 58 7.04 -1.88 -1.36
N TRP A 59 6.16 -2.78 -0.93
CA TRP A 59 4.84 -2.90 -1.54
C TRP A 59 3.98 -1.68 -1.26
N PHE A 60 3.99 -1.18 -0.02
CA PHE A 60 3.22 0.03 0.31
C PHE A 60 3.69 1.22 -0.51
N ALA A 61 5.00 1.37 -0.71
CA ALA A 61 5.53 2.44 -1.54
C ALA A 61 5.07 2.30 -2.99
N HIS A 62 5.06 1.08 -3.49
CA HIS A 62 4.61 0.81 -4.85
C HIS A 62 3.15 1.23 -5.05
N PHE A 63 2.28 0.80 -4.14
CA PHE A 63 0.86 1.14 -4.27
C PHE A 63 0.59 2.60 -3.94
N GLY A 64 1.35 3.18 -3.03
CA GLY A 64 1.25 4.60 -2.75
C GLY A 64 1.58 5.44 -3.96
N ALA A 65 2.62 5.06 -4.70
CA ALA A 65 2.98 5.76 -5.93
C ALA A 65 1.89 5.63 -6.99
N GLN A 66 1.25 4.46 -7.05
CA GLN A 66 0.14 4.25 -7.97
C GLN A 66 -1.05 5.16 -7.64
N ILE A 67 -1.37 5.29 -6.36
CA ILE A 67 -2.43 6.21 -5.92
C ILE A 67 -2.06 7.63 -6.27
N LYS A 68 -0.81 8.03 -5.99
CA LYS A 68 -0.34 9.37 -6.26
C LYS A 68 -0.46 9.73 -7.73
N ALA A 69 -0.19 8.78 -8.62
CA ALA A 69 -0.28 9.00 -10.05
C ALA A 69 -1.72 9.26 -10.49
N ASN A 70 -2.70 8.85 -9.69
CA ASN A 70 -4.12 9.01 -10.03
C ASN A 70 -4.79 10.13 -9.27
N VAL A 71 -4.04 10.94 -8.53
CA VAL A 71 -4.62 12.10 -7.84
C VAL A 71 -4.98 13.16 -8.87
N ASP A 72 -6.24 13.62 -8.79
CA ASP A 72 -6.71 14.69 -9.66
C ASP A 72 -6.46 16.02 -8.98
N PRO A 73 -5.66 16.91 -9.58
CA PRO A 73 -5.38 18.22 -8.95
C PRO A 73 -6.62 19.06 -8.71
N ALA A 74 -7.69 18.80 -9.44
CA ALA A 74 -8.94 19.53 -9.27
C ALA A 74 -9.77 19.04 -8.09
N ASP A 75 -9.41 17.90 -7.51
CA ASP A 75 -10.12 17.34 -6.37
C ASP A 75 -9.93 18.25 -5.15
N PRO A 76 -11.02 18.69 -4.47
CA PRO A 76 -10.87 19.50 -3.26
C PRO A 76 -10.03 18.84 -2.18
N ASN A 77 -9.93 17.50 -2.17
CA ASN A 77 -9.15 16.76 -1.20
C ASN A 77 -7.77 16.38 -1.71
N ALA A 78 -7.37 16.85 -2.89
CA ALA A 78 -6.10 16.47 -3.48
C ALA A 78 -4.92 16.76 -2.53
N GLU A 79 -4.94 17.92 -1.88
CA GLU A 79 -3.87 18.29 -0.97
C GLU A 79 -3.77 17.34 0.22
N ARG A 80 -4.91 16.97 0.79
CA ARG A 80 -4.91 16.01 1.90
C ARG A 80 -4.38 14.66 1.47
N THR A 81 -4.80 14.21 0.29
CA THR A 81 -4.36 12.94 -0.26
C THR A 81 -2.86 12.96 -0.49
N MET A 82 -2.35 14.03 -1.06
CA MET A 82 -0.92 14.16 -1.31
C MET A 82 -0.12 14.16 -0.01
N ARG A 83 -0.61 14.84 1.02
CA ARG A 83 0.06 14.84 2.32
C ARG A 83 0.09 13.45 2.94
N ALA A 84 -1.02 12.73 2.84
CA ALA A 84 -1.08 11.37 3.35
C ALA A 84 -0.10 10.47 2.62
N LEU A 85 0.00 10.62 1.31
CA LEU A 85 0.93 9.82 0.51
C LEU A 85 2.38 10.16 0.81
N GLU A 86 2.67 11.45 1.04
CA GLU A 86 4.00 11.87 1.43
C GLU A 86 4.40 11.28 2.77
N ALA A 87 3.46 11.26 3.73
CA ALA A 87 3.71 10.63 5.01
C ALA A 87 3.97 9.13 4.86
N LEU A 88 3.21 8.48 3.98
CA LEU A 88 3.41 7.08 3.69
C LEU A 88 4.79 6.82 3.07
N GLU A 89 5.17 7.66 2.10
CA GLU A 89 6.48 7.54 1.47
C GLU A 89 7.60 7.68 2.49
N GLU A 90 7.45 8.61 3.42
CA GLU A 90 8.45 8.83 4.45
C GLU A 90 8.58 7.61 5.34
N CYS A 91 7.46 7.01 5.73
CA CYS A 91 7.48 5.77 6.49
C CYS A 91 8.13 4.65 5.70
N CYS A 92 7.86 4.60 4.40
CA CYS A 92 8.34 3.51 3.55
C CYS A 92 9.81 3.64 3.19
N ARG A 93 10.40 4.82 3.31
CA ARG A 93 11.84 4.95 3.12
C ARG A 93 12.60 4.08 4.08
N GLY A 94 11.90 3.63 5.10
CA GLY A 94 12.42 2.56 5.88
C GLY A 94 13.63 2.89 6.69
N GLU A 95 13.83 4.15 6.98
CA GLU A 95 14.89 4.50 7.86
C GLU A 95 14.58 3.87 9.19
N PRO A 96 15.33 2.88 9.59
CA PRO A 96 15.08 2.34 10.92
C PRO A 96 15.29 3.47 11.87
N ALA A 97 14.25 3.85 12.53
CA ALA A 97 14.35 4.92 13.49
C ALA A 97 15.35 4.52 14.55
N ALA A 98 16.09 5.51 15.03
CA ALA A 98 16.92 5.28 16.19
C ALA A 98 16.04 4.81 17.33
N PRO A 99 16.55 3.95 18.21
CA PRO A 99 15.77 3.51 19.35
C PRO A 99 15.21 4.70 20.13
N GLY A 100 13.94 4.67 20.38
CA GLY A 100 13.28 5.74 21.11
C GLY A 100 12.81 6.89 20.25
N SER A 101 13.20 6.96 19.00
CA SER A 101 12.77 8.06 18.15
C SER A 101 11.50 7.74 17.41
N ARG A 102 11.17 6.49 17.30
CA ARG A 102 9.95 6.15 16.64
C ARG A 102 8.87 5.98 17.63
N VAL A 103 7.79 6.12 17.18
CA VAL A 103 6.63 6.00 18.04
C VAL A 103 5.59 5.14 17.39
#